data_6f0801405b7592b369e1697a4e575cb7
#
_entry.id   6f0801405b7592b369e1697a4e575cb7
#
_cell.length_a   1.000
_cell.length_b   1.000
_cell.length_c   1.000
_cell.angle_alpha   90.00
_cell.angle_beta   90.00
_cell.angle_gamma   90.00
#
_symmetry.space_group_name_H-M   'P 1'
#
loop_
_entity.id
_entity.type
_entity.pdbx_description
1 polymer ?
#
loop_
_entity_poly.entity_id
_entity_poly.type
_entity_poly.pdbx_seq_one_letter_code
_entity_poly.pdbx_strand_id
1 'polypeptide(L)'
;MANNYDFPKTREQLNQLVADLSQLQTNIQQTHWYMRGENFFRLHPLMDDYNDQLADQLDNIAERLIAINGSPYSTTHEFIEHTGLPDEKVTWDQLTMSDFMQRLSDQFKYLRDQYQKGIEIADIEKDFPTQDMLNGFKEAIDKNIWMINAYLGEGPYDE
;
A
#
# COMPACT_ATOMS: atom_id res chain seq x y z
N MET A 1 19.34 31.75 -3.44
CA MET A 1 20.02 30.49 -3.13
C MET A 1 19.02 29.37 -3.38
N ALA A 2 19.41 28.37 -4.15
CA ALA A 2 18.56 27.18 -4.31
C ALA A 2 18.37 26.54 -2.93
N ASN A 3 17.11 26.25 -2.58
CA ASN A 3 16.81 25.53 -1.35
C ASN A 3 17.22 24.07 -1.54
N ASN A 4 18.29 23.65 -0.86
CA ASN A 4 18.79 22.27 -0.96
C ASN A 4 17.83 21.22 -0.38
N TYR A 5 16.65 21.63 0.09
CA TYR A 5 15.61 20.79 0.69
C TYR A 5 14.29 20.86 -0.08
N ASP A 6 14.34 21.16 -1.37
CA ASP A 6 13.17 21.11 -2.24
C ASP A 6 13.12 19.77 -2.99
N PHE A 7 12.07 18.98 -2.73
CA PHE A 7 11.90 17.61 -3.22
C PHE A 7 10.58 17.47 -4.00
N PRO A 8 10.41 18.12 -5.16
CA PRO A 8 9.14 18.18 -5.85
C PRO A 8 8.64 16.80 -6.32
N LYS A 9 9.51 15.94 -6.81
CA LYS A 9 9.15 14.60 -7.28
C LYS A 9 8.87 13.64 -6.13
N THR A 10 9.59 13.77 -5.04
CA THR A 10 9.32 13.02 -3.81
C THR A 10 7.93 13.38 -3.28
N ARG A 11 7.58 14.67 -3.23
CA ARG A 11 6.22 15.10 -2.82
C ARG A 11 5.13 14.51 -3.72
N GLU A 12 5.34 14.51 -5.03
CA GLU A 12 4.40 13.92 -6.00
C GLU A 12 4.20 12.42 -5.73
N GLN A 13 5.29 11.68 -5.55
CA GLN A 13 5.23 10.23 -5.30
C GLN A 13 4.66 9.89 -3.92
N LEU A 14 4.95 10.66 -2.88
CA LEU A 14 4.34 10.47 -1.55
C LEU A 14 2.83 10.69 -1.62
N ASN A 15 2.36 11.65 -2.41
CA ASN A 15 0.93 11.87 -2.61
C ASN A 15 0.26 10.74 -3.39
N GLN A 16 0.95 10.15 -4.37
CA GLN A 16 0.49 8.91 -5.00
C GLN A 16 0.30 7.79 -3.97
N LEU A 17 1.25 7.62 -3.06
CA LEU A 17 1.17 6.62 -2.00
C LEU A 17 0.03 6.92 -1.01
N VAL A 18 -0.26 8.18 -0.70
CA VAL A 18 -1.42 8.56 0.13
C VAL A 18 -2.72 8.06 -0.50
N ALA A 19 -2.92 8.28 -1.79
CA ALA A 19 -4.10 7.79 -2.51
C ALA A 19 -4.16 6.26 -2.56
N ASP A 20 -3.04 5.61 -2.88
CA ASP A 20 -2.97 4.15 -3.01
C ASP A 20 -3.21 3.45 -1.67
N LEU A 21 -2.61 3.91 -0.59
CA LEU A 21 -2.80 3.34 0.74
C LEU A 21 -4.23 3.52 1.25
N SER A 22 -4.83 4.66 0.98
CA SER A 22 -6.23 4.93 1.34
C SER A 22 -7.19 3.99 0.61
N GLN A 23 -6.98 3.76 -0.69
CA GLN A 23 -7.77 2.81 -1.46
C GLN A 23 -7.51 1.36 -1.03
N LEU A 24 -6.25 1.00 -0.76
CA LEU A 24 -5.91 -0.36 -0.35
C LEU A 24 -6.56 -0.72 0.99
N GLN A 25 -6.61 0.18 1.95
CA GLN A 25 -7.33 -0.03 3.21
C GLN A 25 -8.81 -0.33 2.98
N THR A 26 -9.46 0.38 2.06
CA THR A 26 -10.85 0.11 1.66
C THR A 26 -10.98 -1.28 1.04
N ASN A 27 -10.06 -1.68 0.17
CA ASN A 27 -10.08 -3.00 -0.48
C ASN A 27 -9.83 -4.14 0.52
N ILE A 28 -8.95 -3.94 1.49
CA ILE A 28 -8.70 -4.91 2.57
C ILE A 28 -9.92 -5.02 3.47
N GLN A 29 -10.57 -3.93 3.81
CA GLN A 29 -11.81 -3.94 4.59
C GLN A 29 -12.93 -4.70 3.84
N GLN A 30 -13.03 -4.53 2.53
CA GLN A 30 -13.95 -5.30 1.71
C GLN A 30 -13.62 -6.79 1.76
N THR A 31 -12.35 -7.17 1.64
CA THR A 31 -11.88 -8.55 1.77
C THR A 31 -12.22 -9.11 3.15
N HIS A 32 -11.99 -8.36 4.22
CA HIS A 32 -12.31 -8.72 5.59
C HIS A 32 -13.79 -9.07 5.78
N TRP A 33 -14.68 -8.30 5.17
CA TRP A 33 -16.14 -8.51 5.29
C TRP A 33 -16.66 -9.64 4.38
N TYR A 34 -16.14 -9.78 3.17
CA TYR A 34 -16.69 -10.68 2.16
C TYR A 34 -16.01 -12.04 2.07
N MET A 35 -14.84 -12.21 2.69
CA MET A 35 -14.17 -13.53 2.71
C MET A 35 -15.00 -14.56 3.49
N ARG A 36 -14.94 -15.79 3.05
CA ARG A 36 -15.61 -16.93 3.69
C ARG A 36 -14.96 -18.24 3.30
N GLY A 37 -15.15 -19.27 4.12
CA GLY A 37 -14.68 -20.60 3.84
C GLY A 37 -13.51 -21.04 4.71
N GLU A 38 -12.71 -21.92 4.19
CA GLU A 38 -11.56 -22.50 4.90
C GLU A 38 -10.56 -21.42 5.35
N ASN A 39 -10.01 -21.57 6.55
CA ASN A 39 -9.10 -20.65 7.18
C ASN A 39 -9.70 -19.26 7.56
N PHE A 40 -11.01 -19.10 7.53
CA PHE A 40 -11.67 -17.84 7.87
C PHE A 40 -11.21 -17.26 9.21
N PHE A 41 -11.19 -18.07 10.26
CA PHE A 41 -10.81 -17.59 11.60
C PHE A 41 -9.36 -17.12 11.73
N ARG A 42 -8.50 -17.49 10.77
CA ARG A 42 -7.11 -16.99 10.71
C ARG A 42 -6.97 -15.80 9.77
N LEU A 43 -7.61 -15.84 8.63
CA LEU A 43 -7.46 -14.82 7.58
C LEU A 43 -8.29 -13.57 7.85
N HIS A 44 -9.46 -13.71 8.46
CA HIS A 44 -10.31 -12.58 8.81
C HIS A 44 -9.61 -11.59 9.78
N PRO A 45 -9.04 -12.00 10.92
CA PRO A 45 -8.28 -11.09 11.77
C PRO A 45 -6.95 -10.62 11.12
N LEU A 46 -6.36 -11.39 10.23
CA LEU A 46 -5.16 -10.96 9.50
C LEU A 46 -5.41 -9.69 8.66
N MET A 47 -6.63 -9.50 8.15
CA MET A 47 -7.00 -8.28 7.42
C MET A 47 -6.96 -7.04 8.31
N ASP A 48 -7.34 -7.17 9.59
CA ASP A 48 -7.19 -6.08 10.57
C ASP A 48 -5.71 -5.74 10.79
N ASP A 49 -4.85 -6.75 10.97
CA ASP A 49 -3.42 -6.54 11.15
C ASP A 49 -2.79 -5.81 9.94
N TYR A 50 -3.20 -6.18 8.73
CA TYR A 50 -2.75 -5.47 7.52
C TYR A 50 -3.26 -4.02 7.47
N ASN A 51 -4.52 -3.79 7.80
CA ASN A 51 -5.06 -2.43 7.82
C ASN A 51 -4.39 -1.55 8.87
N ASP A 52 -4.09 -2.07 10.05
CA ASP A 52 -3.35 -1.34 11.08
C ASP A 52 -1.94 -0.98 10.61
N GLN A 53 -1.22 -1.94 9.99
CA GLN A 53 0.09 -1.68 9.41
C GLN A 53 0.06 -0.60 8.32
N LEU A 54 -0.91 -0.67 7.42
CA LEU A 54 -1.04 0.30 6.33
C LEU A 54 -1.51 1.68 6.84
N ALA A 55 -2.33 1.73 7.88
CA ALA A 55 -2.72 2.98 8.52
C ALA A 55 -1.51 3.72 9.11
N ASP A 56 -0.62 3.00 9.81
CA ASP A 56 0.62 3.56 10.34
C ASP A 56 1.54 4.06 9.21
N GLN A 57 1.67 3.31 8.13
CA GLN A 57 2.47 3.72 6.97
C GLN A 57 1.88 4.97 6.30
N LEU A 58 0.57 5.01 6.09
CA LEU A 58 -0.15 6.16 5.52
C LEU A 58 0.06 7.42 6.35
N ASP A 59 -0.08 7.32 7.67
CA ASP A 59 0.12 8.45 8.58
C ASP A 59 1.55 9.00 8.49
N ASN A 60 2.54 8.12 8.56
CA ASN A 60 3.94 8.49 8.42
C ASN A 60 4.24 9.17 7.07
N ILE A 61 3.69 8.66 5.98
CA ILE A 61 3.89 9.22 4.63
C ILE A 61 3.23 10.60 4.51
N ALA A 62 2.00 10.75 4.98
CA ALA A 62 1.29 12.03 4.94
C ALA A 62 1.99 13.10 5.80
N GLU A 63 2.42 12.75 7.00
CA GLU A 63 3.18 13.66 7.88
C GLU A 63 4.56 14.00 7.29
N ARG A 64 5.26 13.04 6.68
CA ARG A 64 6.50 13.32 5.96
C ARG A 64 6.28 14.29 4.80
N LEU A 65 5.20 14.11 4.05
CA LEU A 65 4.83 15.01 2.96
C LEU A 65 4.63 16.44 3.46
N ILE A 66 3.96 16.63 4.59
CA ILE A 66 3.82 17.95 5.24
C ILE A 66 5.20 18.49 5.65
N ALA A 67 6.04 17.67 6.27
CA ALA A 67 7.37 18.07 6.74
C ALA A 67 8.30 18.56 5.62
N ILE A 68 8.09 18.08 4.37
CA ILE A 68 8.83 18.54 3.19
C ILE A 68 8.04 19.56 2.35
N ASN A 69 7.11 20.28 2.98
CA ASN A 69 6.31 21.33 2.36
C ASN A 69 5.37 20.85 1.24
N GLY A 70 4.84 19.64 1.38
CA GLY A 70 3.79 19.10 0.52
C GLY A 70 2.41 19.24 1.14
N SER A 71 1.38 18.86 0.37
CA SER A 71 -0.03 18.90 0.77
C SER A 71 -0.67 17.54 0.49
N PRO A 72 -0.88 16.69 1.51
CA PRO A 72 -1.48 15.37 1.31
C PRO A 72 -2.91 15.46 0.77
N TYR A 73 -3.25 14.57 -0.17
CA TYR A 73 -4.65 14.31 -0.48
C TYR A 73 -5.39 13.91 0.80
N SER A 74 -6.60 14.42 0.99
CA SER A 74 -7.34 14.23 2.24
C SER A 74 -8.85 14.03 2.06
N THR A 75 -9.31 13.80 0.83
CA THR A 75 -10.70 13.50 0.52
C THR A 75 -10.83 12.17 -0.22
N THR A 76 -11.96 11.48 -0.04
CA THR A 76 -12.23 10.22 -0.76
C THR A 76 -12.23 10.41 -2.27
N HIS A 77 -12.67 11.58 -2.75
CA HIS A 77 -12.65 11.89 -4.18
C HIS A 77 -11.21 11.95 -4.73
N GLU A 78 -10.30 12.64 -4.02
CA GLU A 78 -8.87 12.70 -4.38
C GLU A 78 -8.25 11.31 -4.40
N PHE A 79 -8.57 10.45 -3.43
CA PHE A 79 -8.03 9.09 -3.38
C PHE A 79 -8.44 8.27 -4.60
N ILE A 80 -9.72 8.29 -4.96
CA ILE A 80 -10.23 7.56 -6.13
C ILE A 80 -9.67 8.14 -7.43
N GLU A 81 -9.56 9.46 -7.53
CA GLU A 81 -9.05 10.14 -8.73
C GLU A 81 -7.58 9.79 -9.01
N HIS A 82 -6.77 9.58 -7.97
CA HIS A 82 -5.32 9.42 -8.10
C HIS A 82 -4.79 8.01 -7.89
N THR A 83 -5.55 7.13 -7.24
CA THR A 83 -5.07 5.76 -7.03
C THR A 83 -4.94 4.95 -8.31
N GLY A 84 -3.93 4.09 -8.37
CA GLY A 84 -3.82 3.06 -9.41
C GLY A 84 -4.49 1.74 -9.05
N LEU A 85 -5.08 1.63 -7.85
CA LEU A 85 -5.76 0.42 -7.39
C LEU A 85 -7.23 0.39 -7.81
N PRO A 86 -7.82 -0.80 -7.97
CA PRO A 86 -9.23 -0.92 -8.35
C PRO A 86 -10.16 -0.47 -7.22
N ASP A 87 -11.30 0.11 -7.61
CA ASP A 87 -12.44 0.45 -6.75
C ASP A 87 -13.67 -0.31 -7.26
N GLU A 88 -13.75 -1.59 -6.91
CA GLU A 88 -14.72 -2.53 -7.47
C GLU A 88 -15.63 -3.09 -6.39
N LYS A 89 -16.92 -3.14 -6.70
CA LYS A 89 -17.91 -3.83 -5.85
C LYS A 89 -17.70 -5.34 -5.93
N VAL A 90 -17.78 -6.01 -4.79
CA VAL A 90 -17.80 -7.48 -4.69
C VAL A 90 -19.16 -7.91 -4.14
N THR A 91 -19.73 -8.96 -4.72
CA THR A 91 -20.94 -9.62 -4.18
C THR A 91 -20.55 -10.83 -3.31
N TRP A 92 -21.44 -11.25 -2.43
CA TRP A 92 -21.17 -12.25 -1.40
C TRP A 92 -20.67 -13.60 -1.91
N ASP A 93 -21.04 -14.00 -3.11
CA ASP A 93 -20.73 -15.30 -3.72
C ASP A 93 -19.76 -15.22 -4.92
N GLN A 94 -19.18 -14.04 -5.15
CA GLN A 94 -18.39 -13.80 -6.36
C GLN A 94 -16.98 -14.37 -6.29
N LEU A 95 -16.32 -14.28 -5.14
CA LEU A 95 -14.92 -14.65 -4.98
C LEU A 95 -14.75 -15.77 -3.94
N THR A 96 -13.83 -16.71 -4.23
CA THR A 96 -13.35 -17.71 -3.27
C THR A 96 -12.33 -17.11 -2.31
N MET A 97 -11.96 -17.84 -1.26
CA MET A 97 -10.87 -17.43 -0.36
C MET A 97 -9.55 -17.26 -1.13
N SER A 98 -9.24 -18.17 -2.03
CA SER A 98 -8.03 -18.07 -2.86
C SER A 98 -8.06 -16.87 -3.79
N ASP A 99 -9.23 -16.52 -4.36
CA ASP A 99 -9.38 -15.33 -5.20
C ASP A 99 -9.12 -14.04 -4.40
N PHE A 100 -9.64 -13.95 -3.18
CA PHE A 100 -9.38 -12.81 -2.29
C PHE A 100 -7.88 -12.69 -1.95
N MET A 101 -7.23 -13.80 -1.65
CA MET A 101 -5.81 -13.80 -1.30
C MET A 101 -4.93 -13.49 -2.52
N GLN A 102 -5.28 -13.97 -3.71
CA GLN A 102 -4.60 -13.61 -4.95
C GLN A 102 -4.74 -12.11 -5.24
N ARG A 103 -5.96 -11.59 -5.14
CA ARG A 103 -6.23 -10.15 -5.31
C ARG A 103 -5.41 -9.30 -4.33
N LEU A 104 -5.31 -9.74 -3.08
CA LEU A 104 -4.52 -9.04 -2.06
C LEU A 104 -3.03 -9.08 -2.41
N SER A 105 -2.50 -10.22 -2.84
CA SER A 105 -1.12 -10.35 -3.31
C SER A 105 -0.83 -9.38 -4.45
N ASP A 106 -1.70 -9.31 -5.45
CA ASP A 106 -1.54 -8.42 -6.60
C ASP A 106 -1.54 -6.92 -6.18
N GLN A 107 -2.41 -6.55 -5.25
CA GLN A 107 -2.48 -5.18 -4.73
C GLN A 107 -1.25 -4.83 -3.88
N PHE A 108 -0.73 -5.78 -3.11
CA PHE A 108 0.51 -5.58 -2.36
C PHE A 108 1.73 -5.50 -3.28
N LYS A 109 1.78 -6.28 -4.37
CA LYS A 109 2.83 -6.16 -5.40
C LYS A 109 2.81 -4.78 -6.05
N TYR A 110 1.63 -4.27 -6.38
CA TYR A 110 1.48 -2.90 -6.86
C TYR A 110 2.04 -1.87 -5.86
N LEU A 111 1.66 -1.98 -4.58
CA LEU A 111 2.16 -1.08 -3.54
C LEU A 111 3.68 -1.18 -3.36
N ARG A 112 4.23 -2.40 -3.36
CA ARG A 112 5.69 -2.64 -3.36
C ARG A 112 6.38 -1.85 -4.46
N ASP A 113 5.84 -1.89 -5.67
CA ASP A 113 6.42 -1.21 -6.83
C ASP A 113 6.32 0.32 -6.70
N GLN A 114 5.24 0.83 -6.07
CA GLN A 114 5.12 2.26 -5.75
C GLN A 114 6.13 2.68 -4.66
N TYR A 115 6.41 1.85 -3.66
CA TYR A 115 7.48 2.10 -2.69
C TYR A 115 8.85 2.11 -3.37
N GLN A 116 9.14 1.15 -4.24
CA GLN A 116 10.40 1.10 -5.01
C GLN A 116 10.60 2.38 -5.82
N LYS A 117 9.58 2.82 -6.53
CA LYS A 117 9.61 4.07 -7.28
C LYS A 117 9.89 5.28 -6.37
N GLY A 118 9.28 5.33 -5.21
CA GLY A 118 9.52 6.39 -4.22
C GLY A 118 10.94 6.40 -3.68
N ILE A 119 11.52 5.22 -3.41
CA ILE A 119 12.91 5.06 -2.98
C ILE A 119 13.88 5.62 -4.02
N GLU A 120 13.68 5.29 -5.29
CA GLU A 120 14.52 5.75 -6.39
C GLU A 120 14.40 7.27 -6.61
N ILE A 121 13.21 7.82 -6.54
CA ILE A 121 12.97 9.28 -6.65
C ILE A 121 13.64 10.02 -5.48
N ALA A 122 13.46 9.53 -4.26
CA ALA A 122 14.07 10.14 -3.07
C ALA A 122 15.61 10.10 -3.13
N ASP A 123 16.19 9.03 -3.68
CA ASP A 123 17.63 8.96 -3.91
C ASP A 123 18.13 10.02 -4.91
N ILE A 124 17.41 10.19 -6.02
CA ILE A 124 17.73 11.20 -7.03
C ILE A 124 17.70 12.61 -6.45
N GLU A 125 16.66 12.92 -5.67
CA GLU A 125 16.49 14.23 -5.04
C GLU A 125 17.30 14.39 -3.75
N LYS A 126 17.98 13.33 -3.27
CA LYS A 126 18.76 13.32 -2.02
C LYS A 126 17.92 13.52 -0.76
N ASP A 127 16.67 13.11 -0.81
CA ASP A 127 15.79 13.04 0.36
C ASP A 127 15.99 11.70 1.08
N PHE A 128 17.14 11.55 1.74
CA PHE A 128 17.52 10.33 2.43
C PHE A 128 16.56 9.92 3.56
N PRO A 129 15.97 10.84 4.35
CA PRO A 129 14.98 10.43 5.35
C PRO A 129 13.72 9.80 4.74
N THR A 130 13.24 10.30 3.60
CA THR A 130 12.13 9.66 2.89
C THR A 130 12.53 8.31 2.32
N GLN A 131 13.72 8.22 1.73
CA GLN A 131 14.24 6.95 1.23
C GLN A 131 14.33 5.89 2.33
N ASP A 132 14.87 6.26 3.49
CA ASP A 132 15.02 5.36 4.65
C ASP A 132 13.65 4.87 5.16
N MET A 133 12.68 5.77 5.29
CA MET A 133 11.31 5.42 5.66
C MET A 133 10.68 4.43 4.68
N LEU A 134 10.78 4.68 3.38
CA LEU A 134 10.20 3.83 2.34
C LEU A 134 10.92 2.48 2.22
N ASN A 135 12.21 2.40 2.50
CA ASN A 135 12.96 1.15 2.59
C ASN A 135 12.35 0.21 3.65
N GLY A 136 12.04 0.73 4.82
CA GLY A 136 11.40 -0.04 5.89
C GLY A 136 9.99 -0.51 5.51
N PHE A 137 9.20 0.33 4.85
CA PHE A 137 7.85 -0.04 4.40
C PHE A 137 7.88 -1.10 3.30
N LYS A 138 8.82 -0.98 2.36
CA LYS A 138 9.01 -1.99 1.32
C LYS A 138 9.42 -3.34 1.90
N GLU A 139 10.34 -3.37 2.87
CA GLU A 139 10.73 -4.61 3.56
C GLU A 139 9.52 -5.30 4.20
N ALA A 140 8.65 -4.54 4.86
CA ALA A 140 7.44 -5.07 5.47
C ALA A 140 6.46 -5.64 4.43
N ILE A 141 6.25 -4.95 3.30
CA ILE A 141 5.34 -5.43 2.26
C ILE A 141 5.91 -6.66 1.53
N ASP A 142 7.22 -6.73 1.32
CA ASP A 142 7.87 -7.91 0.73
C ASP A 142 7.62 -9.16 1.59
N LYS A 143 7.68 -9.02 2.91
CA LYS A 143 7.34 -10.11 3.84
C LYS A 143 5.88 -10.53 3.73
N ASN A 144 4.97 -9.58 3.66
CA ASN A 144 3.53 -9.85 3.51
C ASN A 144 3.25 -10.58 2.20
N ILE A 145 3.87 -10.16 1.09
CA ILE A 145 3.74 -10.81 -0.22
C ILE A 145 4.24 -12.26 -0.15
N TRP A 146 5.43 -12.48 0.44
CA TRP A 146 5.95 -13.84 0.63
C TRP A 146 4.95 -14.73 1.37
N MET A 147 4.38 -14.24 2.48
CA MET A 147 3.46 -15.04 3.31
C MET A 147 2.15 -15.34 2.58
N ILE A 148 1.62 -14.40 1.82
CA ILE A 148 0.41 -14.59 1.02
C ILE A 148 0.68 -15.57 -0.12
N ASN A 149 1.79 -15.43 -0.84
CA ASN A 149 2.19 -16.35 -1.90
C ASN A 149 2.39 -17.77 -1.35
N ALA A 150 3.01 -17.92 -0.17
CA ALA A 150 3.15 -19.22 0.49
C ALA A 150 1.79 -19.85 0.83
N TYR A 151 0.81 -19.06 1.26
CA TYR A 151 -0.57 -19.54 1.43
C TYR A 151 -1.17 -20.06 0.11
N LEU A 152 -0.88 -19.38 -1.01
CA LEU A 152 -1.33 -19.78 -2.34
C LEU A 152 -0.54 -20.95 -2.94
N GLY A 153 0.52 -21.42 -2.27
CA GLY A 153 1.39 -22.49 -2.75
C GLY A 153 2.47 -22.02 -3.72
N GLU A 154 2.76 -20.74 -3.73
CA GLU A 154 3.73 -20.08 -4.62
C GLU A 154 4.99 -19.66 -3.87
N GLY A 155 6.07 -19.42 -4.60
CA GLY A 155 7.30 -18.87 -4.09
C GLY A 155 7.25 -17.34 -3.94
N PRO A 156 8.25 -16.72 -3.23
CA PRO A 156 8.23 -15.27 -2.97
C PRO A 156 8.37 -14.40 -4.22
N TYR A 157 8.87 -14.96 -5.31
CA TYR A 157 9.05 -14.27 -6.60
C TYR A 157 8.14 -14.78 -7.72
N ASP A 158 7.20 -15.65 -7.40
CA ASP A 158 6.21 -16.10 -8.37
C ASP A 158 5.21 -14.96 -8.64
N GLU A 159 5.03 -14.61 -9.91
CA GLU A 159 4.18 -13.53 -10.39
C GLU A 159 3.06 -14.03 -11.33
#